data_be03ac6c76ed31c042a2104ec7975d80
#
_entry.id   be03ac6c76ed31c042a2104ec7975d80
#
_cell.length_a   1.000
_cell.length_b   1.000
_cell.length_c   1.000
_cell.angle_alpha   90.00
_cell.angle_beta   90.00
_cell.angle_gamma   90.00
#
_symmetry.space_group_name_H-M   'P 1'
#
loop_
_entity.id
_entity.type
_entity.pdbx_description
1 polymer ?
#
loop_
_entity_poly.entity_id
_entity_poly.type
_entity_poly.pdbx_seq_one_letter_code
_entity_poly.pdbx_strand_id
1 'polypeptide(L)'
;VTEERLQQTELQSAARQHDHLVNRDMILAKAKELAGILGNSEEVQIFRKAEEKVRDHGRIQQLIATMKKKQKEIVAFESLKNQKMIAKIEAELQELQEELDGIPIVTEFQQSQVEINELLQMVIVAIRDTVAEKVNVEEGKSTSASNCSD
;
A
#
# COMPACT_ATOMS: atom_id res chain seq x y z
N VAL A 1 29.13 26.73 -39.40
CA VAL A 1 28.19 27.43 -38.50
C VAL A 1 26.96 26.58 -38.20
N THR A 2 26.54 25.70 -39.12
CA THR A 2 25.32 24.87 -38.93
C THR A 2 25.61 23.57 -38.18
N GLU A 3 26.73 22.95 -38.39
CA GLU A 3 27.16 21.71 -37.71
C GLU A 3 27.48 21.90 -36.24
N GLU A 4 28.15 23.01 -35.88
CA GLU A 4 28.47 23.33 -34.49
C GLU A 4 27.18 23.59 -33.65
N ARG A 5 26.15 24.18 -34.23
CA ARG A 5 24.86 24.37 -33.58
C ARG A 5 24.11 23.06 -33.35
N LEU A 6 24.18 22.13 -34.32
CA LEU A 6 23.56 20.80 -34.18
C LEU A 6 24.27 19.99 -33.09
N GLN A 7 25.59 19.95 -33.07
CA GLN A 7 26.36 19.30 -32.02
C GLN A 7 26.10 19.88 -30.61
N GLN A 8 25.97 21.19 -30.48
CA GLN A 8 25.61 21.84 -29.22
C GLN A 8 24.21 21.48 -28.75
N THR A 9 23.25 21.35 -29.70
CA THR A 9 21.88 20.97 -29.35
C THR A 9 21.77 19.50 -28.91
N GLU A 10 22.53 18.62 -29.54
CA GLU A 10 22.61 17.19 -29.16
C GLU A 10 23.27 16.99 -27.82
N LEU A 11 24.38 17.71 -27.54
CA LEU A 11 25.06 17.70 -26.24
C LEU A 11 24.16 18.24 -25.12
N GLN A 12 23.40 19.29 -25.39
CA GLN A 12 22.45 19.84 -24.40
C GLN A 12 21.25 18.91 -24.17
N SER A 13 20.78 18.20 -25.21
CA SER A 13 19.70 17.24 -25.06
C SER A 13 20.16 16.00 -24.28
N ALA A 14 21.37 15.51 -24.55
CA ALA A 14 21.98 14.40 -23.82
C ALA A 14 22.25 14.76 -22.35
N ALA A 15 22.73 15.98 -22.07
CA ALA A 15 22.95 16.48 -20.71
C ALA A 15 21.63 16.58 -19.92
N ARG A 16 20.56 17.06 -20.55
CA ARG A 16 19.23 17.11 -19.92
C ARG A 16 18.65 15.72 -19.64
N GLN A 17 18.85 14.77 -20.53
CA GLN A 17 18.42 13.39 -20.33
C GLN A 17 19.20 12.73 -19.19
N HIS A 18 20.50 12.98 -19.10
CA HIS A 18 21.34 12.47 -18.01
C HIS A 18 20.94 13.07 -16.65
N ASP A 19 20.67 14.37 -16.60
CA ASP A 19 20.23 15.06 -15.39
C ASP A 19 18.85 14.54 -14.93
N HIS A 20 17.95 14.25 -15.87
CA HIS A 20 16.65 13.66 -15.57
C HIS A 20 16.75 12.23 -15.02
N LEU A 21 17.70 11.43 -15.51
CA LEU A 21 17.96 10.07 -15.02
C LEU A 21 18.59 10.08 -13.61
N VAL A 22 19.56 10.95 -13.37
CA VAL A 22 20.20 11.13 -12.06
C VAL A 22 19.17 11.57 -11.02
N ASN A 23 18.28 12.50 -11.36
CA ASN A 23 17.23 12.95 -10.46
C ASN A 23 16.25 11.82 -10.08
N ARG A 24 15.87 10.97 -11.05
CA ARG A 24 15.01 9.81 -10.82
C ARG A 24 15.67 8.77 -9.91
N ASP A 25 16.94 8.48 -10.13
CA ASP A 25 17.68 7.54 -9.30
C ASP A 25 17.88 8.04 -7.88
N MET A 26 18.10 9.34 -7.70
CA MET A 26 18.16 9.98 -6.40
C MET A 26 16.83 9.90 -5.66
N ILE A 27 15.69 10.11 -6.34
CA ILE A 27 14.35 9.97 -5.75
C ILE A 27 14.13 8.54 -5.28
N LEU A 28 14.46 7.54 -6.13
CA LEU A 28 14.33 6.13 -5.78
C LEU A 28 15.26 5.72 -4.63
N ALA A 29 16.48 6.27 -4.58
CA ALA A 29 17.40 6.04 -3.47
C ALA A 29 16.82 6.57 -2.14
N LYS A 30 16.25 7.76 -2.13
CA LYS A 30 15.58 8.34 -0.95
C LYS A 30 14.31 7.58 -0.56
N ALA A 31 13.55 7.10 -1.52
CA ALA A 31 12.39 6.25 -1.25
C ALA A 31 12.80 4.93 -0.57
N LYS A 32 13.91 4.30 -1.01
CA LYS A 32 14.46 3.09 -0.38
C LYS A 32 14.98 3.36 1.03
N GLU A 33 15.63 4.51 1.25
CA GLU A 33 16.08 4.94 2.57
C GLU A 33 14.90 5.10 3.52
N LEU A 34 13.83 5.80 3.08
CA LEU A 34 12.59 5.94 3.84
C LEU A 34 11.94 4.58 4.14
N ALA A 35 11.87 3.69 3.14
CA ALA A 35 11.35 2.33 3.34
C ALA A 35 12.17 1.53 4.38
N GLY A 36 13.49 1.72 4.43
CA GLY A 36 14.36 1.14 5.45
C GLY A 36 14.06 1.65 6.85
N ILE A 37 13.80 2.95 7.00
CA ILE A 37 13.40 3.57 8.28
C ILE A 37 12.05 3.02 8.73
N LEU A 38 11.05 2.99 7.83
CA LEU A 38 9.72 2.44 8.10
C LEU A 38 9.79 0.96 8.50
N GLY A 39 10.62 0.16 7.82
CA GLY A 39 10.82 -1.26 8.14
C GLY A 39 11.44 -1.53 9.51
N ASN A 40 12.04 -0.50 10.13
CA ASN A 40 12.61 -0.55 11.49
C ASN A 40 11.76 0.23 12.51
N SER A 41 10.59 0.72 12.13
CA SER A 41 9.69 1.43 13.04
C SER A 41 9.15 0.51 14.14
N GLU A 42 8.65 1.10 15.21
CA GLU A 42 8.07 0.36 16.33
C GLU A 42 6.83 -0.44 15.87
N GLU A 43 5.99 0.14 15.04
CA GLU A 43 4.78 -0.48 14.49
C GLU A 43 5.13 -1.76 13.72
N VAL A 44 6.16 -1.72 12.87
CA VAL A 44 6.61 -2.90 12.13
C VAL A 44 7.21 -3.96 13.05
N GLN A 45 7.91 -3.57 14.10
CA GLN A 45 8.45 -4.53 15.08
C GLN A 45 7.33 -5.20 15.89
N ILE A 46 6.31 -4.46 16.29
CA ILE A 46 5.11 -4.99 16.97
C ILE A 46 4.39 -5.97 16.05
N PHE A 47 4.16 -5.58 14.80
CA PHE A 47 3.52 -6.44 13.80
C PHE A 47 4.25 -7.78 13.61
N ARG A 48 5.57 -7.75 13.45
CA ARG A 48 6.38 -8.98 13.27
C ARG A 48 6.27 -9.92 14.45
N LYS A 49 6.30 -9.38 15.67
CA LYS A 49 6.12 -10.18 16.88
C LYS A 49 4.72 -10.79 16.98
N ALA A 50 3.70 -10.03 16.62
CA ALA A 50 2.32 -10.51 16.59
C ALA A 50 2.14 -11.60 15.50
N GLU A 51 2.71 -11.39 14.31
CA GLU A 51 2.71 -12.36 13.23
C GLU A 51 3.35 -13.70 13.63
N GLU A 52 4.50 -13.68 14.29
CA GLU A 52 5.16 -14.88 14.81
C GLU A 52 4.27 -15.63 15.80
N LYS A 53 3.65 -14.92 16.75
CA LYS A 53 2.75 -15.53 17.73
C LYS A 53 1.54 -16.20 17.05
N VAL A 54 0.93 -15.54 16.05
CA VAL A 54 -0.20 -16.10 15.28
C VAL A 54 0.23 -17.33 14.49
N ARG A 55 1.40 -17.27 13.84
CA ARG A 55 1.94 -18.36 13.04
C ARG A 55 2.21 -19.61 13.89
N ASP A 56 2.75 -19.41 15.08
CA ASP A 56 3.15 -20.51 15.96
C ASP A 56 2.02 -21.03 16.87
N HIS A 57 0.84 -20.39 16.81
CA HIS A 57 -0.31 -20.77 17.62
C HIS A 57 -1.12 -21.91 16.97
N GLY A 58 -0.98 -23.13 17.50
CA GLY A 58 -1.58 -24.35 16.91
C GLY A 58 -3.09 -24.27 16.67
N ARG A 59 -3.87 -23.69 17.63
CA ARG A 59 -5.34 -23.56 17.47
C ARG A 59 -5.71 -22.63 16.32
N ILE A 60 -5.01 -21.51 16.17
CA ILE A 60 -5.22 -20.56 15.07
C ILE A 60 -4.97 -21.26 13.74
N GLN A 61 -3.87 -22.00 13.61
CA GLN A 61 -3.54 -22.72 12.38
C GLN A 61 -4.59 -23.79 12.03
N GLN A 62 -5.13 -24.48 13.04
CA GLN A 62 -6.23 -25.45 12.83
C GLN A 62 -7.51 -24.76 12.37
N LEU A 63 -7.90 -23.64 12.96
CA LEU A 63 -9.08 -22.87 12.55
C LEU A 63 -8.94 -22.41 11.12
N ILE A 64 -7.82 -21.80 10.75
CA ILE A 64 -7.54 -21.33 9.39
C ILE A 64 -7.60 -22.49 8.38
N ALA A 65 -7.00 -23.64 8.70
CA ALA A 65 -7.03 -24.80 7.82
C ALA A 65 -8.46 -25.33 7.62
N THR A 66 -9.26 -25.36 8.69
CA THR A 66 -10.66 -25.79 8.65
C THR A 66 -11.50 -24.82 7.82
N MET A 67 -11.33 -23.52 8.03
CA MET A 67 -12.04 -22.47 7.25
C MET A 67 -11.71 -22.57 5.75
N LYS A 68 -10.43 -22.73 5.39
CA LYS A 68 -10.01 -22.92 3.99
C LYS A 68 -10.64 -24.16 3.36
N LYS A 69 -10.77 -25.26 4.11
CA LYS A 69 -11.45 -26.45 3.63
C LYS A 69 -12.93 -26.18 3.36
N LYS A 70 -13.63 -25.53 4.29
CA LYS A 70 -15.04 -25.19 4.14
C LYS A 70 -15.29 -24.21 2.99
N GLN A 71 -14.42 -23.24 2.77
CA GLN A 71 -14.49 -22.35 1.60
C GLN A 71 -14.41 -23.13 0.27
N LYS A 72 -13.56 -24.15 0.19
CA LYS A 72 -13.49 -25.03 -1.00
C LYS A 72 -14.76 -25.87 -1.17
N GLU A 73 -15.36 -26.31 -0.07
CA GLU A 73 -16.64 -27.04 -0.09
C GLU A 73 -17.78 -26.15 -0.63
N ILE A 74 -17.84 -24.86 -0.27
CA ILE A 74 -18.81 -23.90 -0.85
C ILE A 74 -18.70 -23.88 -2.37
N VAL A 75 -17.48 -23.69 -2.91
CA VAL A 75 -17.26 -23.65 -4.37
C VAL A 75 -17.75 -24.94 -5.05
N ALA A 76 -17.54 -26.10 -4.42
CA ALA A 76 -18.05 -27.38 -4.93
C ALA A 76 -19.59 -27.44 -4.93
N PHE A 77 -20.23 -26.98 -3.84
CA PHE A 77 -21.70 -26.96 -3.74
C PHE A 77 -22.36 -25.87 -4.60
N GLU A 78 -21.68 -24.78 -4.90
CA GLU A 78 -22.12 -23.81 -5.91
C GLU A 78 -22.25 -24.46 -7.29
N SER A 79 -21.27 -25.24 -7.69
CA SER A 79 -21.32 -26.00 -8.95
C SER A 79 -22.49 -26.94 -9.02
N LEU A 80 -22.90 -27.50 -7.88
CA LEU A 80 -24.06 -28.43 -7.73
C LEU A 80 -25.38 -27.69 -7.48
N LYS A 81 -25.37 -26.35 -7.41
CA LYS A 81 -26.53 -25.50 -7.08
C LYS A 81 -27.25 -25.89 -5.78
N ASN A 82 -26.51 -26.40 -4.80
CA ASN A 82 -27.04 -26.86 -3.51
C ASN A 82 -27.04 -25.76 -2.47
N GLN A 83 -27.96 -24.81 -2.58
CA GLN A 83 -28.07 -23.62 -1.70
C GLN A 83 -28.22 -23.99 -0.21
N LYS A 84 -28.87 -25.13 0.09
CA LYS A 84 -29.06 -25.56 1.49
C LYS A 84 -27.71 -25.94 2.15
N MET A 85 -26.84 -26.62 1.41
CA MET A 85 -25.52 -26.99 1.92
C MET A 85 -24.60 -25.77 2.01
N ILE A 86 -24.69 -24.85 1.06
CA ILE A 86 -23.94 -23.58 1.10
C ILE A 86 -24.30 -22.81 2.37
N ALA A 87 -25.60 -22.56 2.63
CA ALA A 87 -26.03 -21.83 3.81
C ALA A 87 -25.59 -22.49 5.14
N LYS A 88 -25.56 -23.84 5.17
CA LYS A 88 -25.06 -24.55 6.34
C LYS A 88 -23.57 -24.33 6.55
N ILE A 89 -22.76 -24.41 5.49
CA ILE A 89 -21.30 -24.23 5.57
C ILE A 89 -20.97 -22.77 5.90
N GLU A 90 -21.71 -21.80 5.39
CA GLU A 90 -21.55 -20.37 5.73
C GLU A 90 -21.80 -20.12 7.22
N ALA A 91 -22.83 -20.74 7.81
CA ALA A 91 -23.09 -20.67 9.25
C ALA A 91 -21.92 -21.28 10.06
N GLU A 92 -21.39 -22.43 9.65
CA GLU A 92 -20.23 -23.05 10.29
C GLU A 92 -18.95 -22.21 10.12
N LEU A 93 -18.78 -21.53 8.99
CA LEU A 93 -17.68 -20.57 8.79
C LEU A 93 -17.80 -19.36 9.72
N GLN A 94 -19.01 -18.86 9.92
CA GLN A 94 -19.27 -17.75 10.84
C GLN A 94 -18.88 -18.12 12.28
N GLU A 95 -19.25 -19.31 12.76
CA GLU A 95 -18.86 -19.80 14.08
C GLU A 95 -17.32 -19.91 14.22
N LEU A 96 -16.63 -20.43 13.21
CA LEU A 96 -15.17 -20.52 13.20
C LEU A 96 -14.50 -19.15 13.18
N GLN A 97 -15.08 -18.18 12.48
CA GLN A 97 -14.59 -16.80 12.45
C GLN A 97 -14.75 -16.14 13.83
N GLU A 98 -15.89 -16.30 14.48
CA GLU A 98 -16.12 -15.79 15.82
C GLU A 98 -15.18 -16.39 16.86
N GLU A 99 -14.89 -17.69 16.74
CA GLU A 99 -13.87 -18.35 17.59
C GLU A 99 -12.47 -17.76 17.33
N LEU A 100 -12.10 -17.57 16.07
CA LEU A 100 -10.80 -17.01 15.69
C LEU A 100 -10.64 -15.57 16.20
N ASP A 101 -11.64 -14.73 16.01
CA ASP A 101 -11.64 -13.32 16.43
C ASP A 101 -11.69 -13.18 17.97
N GLY A 102 -12.20 -14.18 18.67
CA GLY A 102 -12.16 -14.26 20.13
C GLY A 102 -10.78 -14.56 20.74
N ILE A 103 -9.78 -14.92 19.91
CA ILE A 103 -8.41 -15.19 20.41
C ILE A 103 -7.65 -13.86 20.54
N PRO A 104 -7.18 -13.46 21.73
CA PRO A 104 -6.55 -12.14 21.96
C PRO A 104 -5.37 -11.85 21.03
N ILE A 105 -4.54 -12.85 20.73
CA ILE A 105 -3.38 -12.70 19.82
C ILE A 105 -3.83 -12.32 18.40
N VAL A 106 -4.99 -12.78 17.95
CA VAL A 106 -5.56 -12.42 16.64
C VAL A 106 -5.96 -10.96 16.62
N THR A 107 -6.59 -10.47 17.67
CA THR A 107 -6.95 -9.06 17.83
C THR A 107 -5.71 -8.16 17.86
N GLU A 108 -4.66 -8.56 18.61
CA GLU A 108 -3.37 -7.84 18.64
C GLU A 108 -2.76 -7.75 17.24
N PHE A 109 -2.78 -8.84 16.49
CA PHE A 109 -2.26 -8.89 15.12
C PHE A 109 -3.07 -7.99 14.17
N GLN A 110 -4.40 -8.05 14.22
CA GLN A 110 -5.27 -7.20 13.42
C GLN A 110 -5.04 -5.71 13.73
N GLN A 111 -4.92 -5.36 15.01
CA GLN A 111 -4.64 -4.00 15.44
C GLN A 111 -3.29 -3.50 14.90
N SER A 112 -2.25 -4.33 14.99
CA SER A 112 -0.92 -3.96 14.46
C SER A 112 -0.91 -3.78 12.94
N GLN A 113 -1.76 -4.49 12.19
CA GLN A 113 -1.96 -4.27 10.76
C GLN A 113 -2.59 -2.89 10.47
N VAL A 114 -3.58 -2.49 11.28
CA VAL A 114 -4.21 -1.17 11.16
C VAL A 114 -3.18 -0.07 11.40
N GLU A 115 -2.38 -0.18 12.46
CA GLU A 115 -1.34 0.80 12.82
C GLU A 115 -0.28 0.98 11.72
N ILE A 116 0.19 -0.10 11.09
CA ILE A 116 1.09 -0.01 9.93
C ILE A 116 0.42 0.67 8.74
N ASN A 117 -0.84 0.34 8.45
CA ASN A 117 -1.56 0.97 7.36
C ASN A 117 -1.77 2.47 7.60
N GLU A 118 -2.07 2.87 8.81
CA GLU A 118 -2.19 4.29 9.21
C GLU A 118 -0.84 5.01 9.04
N LEU A 119 0.27 4.43 9.51
CA LEU A 119 1.61 4.98 9.32
C LEU A 119 1.94 5.18 7.84
N LEU A 120 1.70 4.17 7.00
CA LEU A 120 1.93 4.26 5.55
C LEU A 120 1.05 5.33 4.90
N GLN A 121 -0.22 5.43 5.29
CA GLN A 121 -1.12 6.47 4.78
C GLN A 121 -0.64 7.87 5.18
N MET A 122 -0.20 8.08 6.41
CA MET A 122 0.38 9.37 6.85
C MET A 122 1.60 9.75 6.00
N VAL A 123 2.49 8.82 5.69
CA VAL A 123 3.66 9.06 4.83
C VAL A 123 3.25 9.43 3.41
N ILE A 124 2.31 8.68 2.83
CA ILE A 124 1.79 8.96 1.47
C ILE A 124 1.15 10.34 1.39
N VAL A 125 0.33 10.69 2.38
CA VAL A 125 -0.32 12.00 2.48
C VAL A 125 0.73 13.12 2.61
N ALA A 126 1.72 12.96 3.49
CA ALA A 126 2.78 13.95 3.67
C ALA A 126 3.57 14.19 2.37
N ILE A 127 3.92 13.14 1.64
CA ILE A 127 4.61 13.25 0.34
C ILE A 127 3.73 13.96 -0.67
N ARG A 128 2.47 13.54 -0.81
CA ARG A 128 1.51 14.12 -1.76
C ARG A 128 1.29 15.61 -1.50
N ASP A 129 1.03 15.96 -0.25
CA ASP A 129 0.71 17.34 0.13
C ASP A 129 1.92 18.25 -0.07
N THR A 130 3.13 17.80 0.29
CA THR A 130 4.38 18.54 0.03
C THR A 130 4.62 18.76 -1.47
N VAL A 131 4.32 17.76 -2.31
CA VAL A 131 4.45 17.91 -3.77
C VAL A 131 3.37 18.85 -4.31
N ALA A 132 2.12 18.74 -3.84
CA ALA A 132 1.01 19.58 -4.27
C ALA A 132 1.23 21.06 -3.92
N GLU A 133 1.77 21.38 -2.74
CA GLU A 133 2.12 22.75 -2.36
C GLU A 133 3.12 23.36 -3.34
N LYS A 134 4.15 22.62 -3.76
CA LYS A 134 5.16 23.12 -4.72
C LYS A 134 4.58 23.32 -6.12
N VAL A 135 3.70 22.43 -6.58
CA VAL A 135 3.06 22.54 -7.90
C VAL A 135 2.05 23.70 -7.95
N ASN A 136 1.22 23.86 -6.92
CA ASN A 136 0.22 24.93 -6.86
C ASN A 136 0.82 26.34 -6.74
N VAL A 137 2.01 26.50 -6.16
CA VAL A 137 2.72 27.79 -6.12
C VAL A 137 3.17 28.24 -7.50
N GLU A 138 3.44 27.33 -8.43
CA GLU A 138 3.80 27.65 -9.82
C GLU A 138 2.57 28.02 -10.67
N GLU A 139 1.42 27.40 -10.43
CA GLU A 139 0.17 27.72 -11.14
C GLU A 139 -0.46 29.05 -10.69
N GLY A 140 -0.23 29.50 -9.48
CA GLY A 140 -0.79 30.74 -8.92
C GLY A 140 -0.25 32.05 -9.50
N LYS A 141 0.64 32.02 -10.50
CA LYS A 141 1.21 33.22 -11.14
C LYS A 141 0.60 33.64 -12.48
N SER A 142 -0.44 32.99 -12.96
CA SER A 142 -0.99 33.26 -14.30
C SER A 142 -2.47 33.57 -14.36
N THR A 143 -3.04 34.32 -13.39
CA THR A 143 -4.38 34.89 -13.61
C THR A 143 -4.55 36.20 -12.88
N SER A 144 -3.97 37.25 -13.44
CA SER A 144 -4.49 38.60 -13.24
C SER A 144 -4.33 39.41 -14.52
N ALA A 145 -5.28 39.29 -15.44
CA ALA A 145 -5.63 40.33 -16.38
C ALA A 145 -6.90 39.92 -17.14
N SER A 146 -8.04 40.27 -16.66
CA SER A 146 -9.17 40.64 -17.52
C SER A 146 -9.98 41.69 -16.81
N ASN A 147 -9.52 42.88 -17.04
CA ASN A 147 -10.29 44.09 -16.89
C ASN A 147 -11.34 44.10 -18.03
N CYS A 148 -12.58 44.07 -17.71
CA CYS A 148 -13.65 44.50 -18.62
C CYS A 148 -14.28 45.74 -18.06
N SER A 149 -13.86 46.86 -18.62
CA SER A 149 -14.66 48.09 -18.69
C SER A 149 -15.72 47.89 -19.79
N ASP A 150 -16.95 48.06 -19.52
CA ASP A 150 -18.01 48.93 -20.00
C ASP A 150 -19.36 48.38 -19.55
#